data_cb01373d2ccbbcdc433a195c91517a82
#
_entry.id   cb01373d2ccbbcdc433a195c91517a82
#
_cell.length_a   1.000
_cell.length_b   1.000
_cell.length_c   1.000
_cell.angle_alpha   90.00
_cell.angle_beta   90.00
_cell.angle_gamma   90.00
#
_symmetry.space_group_name_H-M   'P 1'
#
loop_
_entity.id
_entity.type
_entity.pdbx_description
1 polymer ?
#
loop_
_entity_poly.entity_id
_entity_poly.type
_entity_poly.pdbx_seq_one_letter_code
_entity_poly.pdbx_strand_id
1 'polypeptide(L)'
;MYEQFGIPGLQAYKKTVDYCKSKDLVVIGDIKRGDIGSTSAAYAVGHLGHVQVGSKKYAGFDEDFATVNPYLGSDGVKPFIEVCKEENKGLFILVKTSNPSSGEFQDRIIDGRPLYEWVGEKVAEWGADHMGKEYSYI
;
A
#
# COMPACT_ATOMS: atom_id res chain seq x y z
N MET A 1 -2.00 16.10 6.45
CA MET A 1 -1.16 15.54 5.36
C MET A 1 0.27 16.07 5.48
N TYR A 2 1.26 15.16 5.66
CA TYR A 2 2.66 15.53 5.92
C TYR A 2 3.39 16.07 4.68
N GLU A 3 3.16 15.47 3.51
CA GLU A 3 3.87 15.81 2.26
C GLU A 3 3.72 17.29 1.85
N GLN A 4 2.59 17.93 2.18
CA GLN A 4 2.38 19.34 1.85
C GLN A 4 3.41 20.29 2.48
N PHE A 5 4.13 19.85 3.50
CA PHE A 5 5.19 20.60 4.16
C PHE A 5 6.60 20.25 3.67
N GLY A 6 6.70 19.47 2.57
CA GLY A 6 7.96 19.06 1.99
C GLY A 6 8.84 18.23 2.93
N ILE A 7 10.15 18.45 2.90
CA ILE A 7 11.10 17.66 3.70
C ILE A 7 10.83 17.69 5.21
N PRO A 8 10.54 18.83 5.84
CA PRO A 8 10.17 18.86 7.26
C PRO A 8 8.92 18.01 7.57
N GLY A 9 7.93 18.00 6.65
CA GLY A 9 6.76 17.15 6.77
C GLY A 9 7.07 15.66 6.71
N LEU A 10 7.92 15.23 5.79
CA LEU A 10 8.37 13.84 5.69
C LEU A 10 9.19 13.41 6.91
N GLN A 11 10.02 14.30 7.45
CA GLN A 11 10.74 14.05 8.70
C GLN A 11 9.77 13.88 9.88
N ALA A 12 8.74 14.73 9.96
CA ALA A 12 7.70 14.61 10.98
C ALA A 12 6.91 13.30 10.83
N TYR A 13 6.59 12.92 9.59
CA TYR A 13 5.95 11.64 9.29
C TYR A 13 6.76 10.44 9.82
N LYS A 14 8.03 10.36 9.44
CA LYS A 14 8.93 9.29 9.91
C LYS A 14 8.99 9.23 11.44
N LYS A 15 9.17 10.38 12.10
CA LYS A 15 9.17 10.45 13.58
C LYS A 15 7.85 9.98 14.19
N THR A 16 6.72 10.27 13.54
CA THR A 16 5.39 9.82 14.01
C THR A 16 5.27 8.31 13.89
N VAL A 17 5.68 7.72 12.77
CA VAL A 17 5.71 6.27 12.58
C VAL A 17 6.57 5.60 13.66
N ASP A 18 7.81 6.08 13.84
CA ASP A 18 8.73 5.53 14.84
C ASP A 18 8.16 5.62 16.26
N TYR A 19 7.53 6.75 16.60
CA TYR A 19 6.89 6.92 17.90
C TYR A 19 5.73 5.94 18.10
N CYS A 20 4.84 5.79 17.12
CA CYS A 20 3.72 4.85 17.20
C CYS A 20 4.22 3.40 17.38
N LYS A 21 5.21 3.00 16.59
CA LYS A 21 5.82 1.66 16.71
C LYS A 21 6.51 1.45 18.07
N SER A 22 7.13 2.49 18.63
CA SER A 22 7.71 2.41 19.99
C SER A 22 6.67 2.22 21.11
N LYS A 23 5.38 2.37 20.77
CA LYS A 23 4.23 2.13 21.65
C LYS A 23 3.44 0.87 21.29
N ASP A 24 4.03 -0.01 20.50
CA ASP A 24 3.40 -1.24 20.01
C ASP A 24 2.08 -0.99 19.24
N LEU A 25 1.96 0.17 18.60
CA LEU A 25 0.82 0.51 17.76
C LEU A 25 1.07 0.07 16.32
N VAL A 26 0.07 -0.54 15.70
CA VAL A 26 0.05 -0.84 14.27
C VAL A 26 -0.09 0.47 13.49
N VAL A 27 0.75 0.66 12.48
CA VAL A 27 0.77 1.88 11.66
C VAL A 27 0.34 1.58 10.25
N ILE A 28 -0.70 2.27 9.79
CA ILE A 28 -1.16 2.25 8.41
C ILE A 28 -0.72 3.54 7.72
N GLY A 29 0.18 3.42 6.75
CA GLY A 29 0.57 4.51 5.87
C GLY A 29 -0.50 4.75 4.81
N ASP A 30 -1.34 5.79 5.01
CA ASP A 30 -2.38 6.14 4.05
C ASP A 30 -1.81 6.94 2.87
N ILE A 31 -0.99 6.28 2.08
CA ILE A 31 -0.17 6.87 1.01
C ILE A 31 -0.80 6.80 -0.38
N LYS A 32 -1.70 5.85 -0.61
CA LYS A 32 -2.44 5.62 -1.86
C LYS A 32 -1.53 5.62 -3.10
N ARG A 33 -0.36 4.98 -3.00
CA ARG A 33 0.60 4.91 -4.11
C ARG A 33 0.09 4.03 -5.25
N GLY A 34 0.46 4.40 -6.46
CA GLY A 34 0.20 3.64 -7.67
C GLY A 34 1.23 4.02 -8.73
N ASP A 35 2.00 3.02 -9.17
CA ASP A 35 2.98 3.13 -10.26
C ASP A 35 3.22 1.72 -10.82
N ILE A 36 4.13 1.56 -11.75
CA ILE A 36 4.43 0.27 -12.38
C ILE A 36 5.87 -0.16 -12.14
N GLY A 37 6.12 -1.48 -12.23
CA GLY A 37 7.44 -2.09 -12.28
C GLY A 37 8.40 -1.60 -11.19
N SER A 38 9.56 -1.13 -11.60
CA SER A 38 10.63 -0.71 -10.69
C SER A 38 10.26 0.50 -9.81
N THR A 39 9.43 1.41 -10.31
CA THR A 39 8.96 2.56 -9.52
C THR A 39 8.02 2.10 -8.42
N SER A 40 7.10 1.19 -8.71
CA SER A 40 6.23 0.58 -7.70
C SER A 40 7.05 -0.18 -6.65
N ALA A 41 8.07 -0.94 -7.06
CA ALA A 41 8.99 -1.62 -6.15
C ALA A 41 9.74 -0.63 -5.25
N ALA A 42 10.18 0.52 -5.79
CA ALA A 42 10.85 1.55 -5.01
C ALA A 42 9.91 2.17 -3.94
N TYR A 43 8.64 2.42 -4.28
CA TYR A 43 7.65 2.84 -3.29
C TYR A 43 7.42 1.79 -2.21
N ALA A 44 7.26 0.53 -2.61
CA ALA A 44 7.05 -0.57 -1.66
C ALA A 44 8.21 -0.68 -0.66
N VAL A 45 9.45 -0.67 -1.16
CA VAL A 45 10.66 -0.70 -0.32
C VAL A 45 10.73 0.54 0.58
N GLY A 46 10.44 1.73 0.05
CA GLY A 46 10.49 2.98 0.80
C GLY A 46 9.51 3.06 1.96
N HIS A 47 8.35 2.42 1.83
CA HIS A 47 7.30 2.45 2.84
C HIS A 47 7.34 1.22 3.77
N LEU A 48 7.49 0.03 3.22
CA LEU A 48 7.30 -1.24 3.94
C LEU A 48 8.59 -2.06 4.10
N GLY A 49 9.61 -1.78 3.30
CA GLY A 49 10.80 -2.62 3.20
C GLY A 49 12.09 -1.93 3.65
N HIS A 50 13.19 -2.47 3.15
CA HIS A 50 14.54 -1.99 3.48
C HIS A 50 15.36 -1.74 2.22
N VAL A 51 16.09 -0.63 2.23
CA VAL A 51 17.09 -0.30 1.20
C VAL A 51 18.44 -0.88 1.58
N GLN A 52 19.04 -1.64 0.67
CA GLN A 52 20.40 -2.17 0.84
C GLN A 52 21.43 -1.12 0.39
N VAL A 53 22.35 -0.74 1.27
CA VAL A 53 23.49 0.13 0.95
C VAL A 53 24.77 -0.54 1.43
N GLY A 54 25.54 -1.08 0.50
CA GLY A 54 26.70 -1.92 0.83
C GLY A 54 26.24 -3.17 1.60
N SER A 55 26.79 -3.38 2.80
CA SER A 55 26.42 -4.50 3.69
C SER A 55 25.30 -4.15 4.68
N LYS A 56 24.76 -2.93 4.66
CA LYS A 56 23.76 -2.46 5.63
C LYS A 56 22.38 -2.34 5.01
N LYS A 57 21.35 -2.69 5.80
CA LYS A 57 19.95 -2.47 5.46
C LYS A 57 19.42 -1.27 6.23
N TYR A 58 18.66 -0.43 5.56
CA TYR A 58 18.03 0.77 6.13
C TYR A 58 16.53 0.72 5.87
N ALA A 59 15.73 0.74 6.91
CA ALA A 59 14.29 0.93 6.78
C ALA A 59 13.98 2.33 6.25
N GLY A 60 12.99 2.40 5.35
CA GLY A 60 12.42 3.67 4.91
C GLY A 60 11.49 4.25 5.99
N PHE A 61 10.21 4.41 5.68
CA PHE A 61 9.22 4.86 6.66
C PHE A 61 8.84 3.76 7.66
N ASP A 62 8.86 2.49 7.23
CA ASP A 62 8.64 1.31 8.07
C ASP A 62 7.23 1.21 8.68
N GLU A 63 6.20 1.57 7.90
CA GLU A 63 4.81 1.31 8.26
C GLU A 63 4.54 -0.21 8.31
N ASP A 64 3.48 -0.63 9.00
CA ASP A 64 3.04 -2.02 9.03
C ASP A 64 2.13 -2.35 7.86
N PHE A 65 1.33 -1.39 7.42
CA PHE A 65 0.47 -1.46 6.25
C PHE A 65 0.60 -0.19 5.41
N ALA A 66 0.35 -0.34 4.09
CA ALA A 66 0.26 0.79 3.17
C ALA A 66 -1.02 0.73 2.35
N THR A 67 -1.58 1.89 2.01
CA THR A 67 -2.69 1.96 1.06
C THR A 67 -2.16 2.07 -0.37
N VAL A 68 -2.75 1.30 -1.31
CA VAL A 68 -2.30 1.21 -2.70
C VAL A 68 -3.47 1.42 -3.66
N ASN A 69 -3.22 2.13 -4.75
CA ASN A 69 -4.17 2.33 -5.83
C ASN A 69 -3.99 1.23 -6.90
N PRO A 70 -5.03 0.41 -7.19
CA PRO A 70 -4.92 -0.73 -8.11
C PRO A 70 -5.12 -0.35 -9.59
N TYR A 71 -5.33 0.92 -9.92
CA TYR A 71 -5.76 1.34 -11.26
C TYR A 71 -4.82 0.88 -12.39
N LEU A 72 -3.53 0.73 -12.11
CA LEU A 72 -2.54 0.23 -13.07
C LEU A 72 -2.43 -1.31 -13.10
N GLY A 73 -3.30 -2.01 -12.41
CA GLY A 73 -3.37 -3.47 -12.43
C GLY A 73 -2.24 -4.17 -11.66
N SER A 74 -1.98 -5.42 -12.04
CA SER A 74 -1.01 -6.28 -11.34
C SER A 74 0.41 -5.72 -11.32
N ASP A 75 0.81 -5.00 -12.35
CA ASP A 75 2.16 -4.39 -12.43
C ASP A 75 2.39 -3.35 -11.33
N GLY A 76 1.31 -2.69 -10.88
CA GLY A 76 1.36 -1.72 -9.79
C GLY A 76 1.31 -2.37 -8.41
N VAL A 77 0.60 -3.48 -8.26
CA VAL A 77 0.29 -4.07 -6.95
C VAL A 77 1.30 -5.16 -6.55
N LYS A 78 1.69 -6.05 -7.46
CA LYS A 78 2.61 -7.17 -7.16
C LYS A 78 3.91 -6.77 -6.48
N PRO A 79 4.60 -5.68 -6.88
CA PRO A 79 5.83 -5.27 -6.20
C PRO A 79 5.64 -4.97 -4.70
N PHE A 80 4.48 -4.40 -4.32
CA PHE A 80 4.14 -4.21 -2.91
C PHE A 80 3.88 -5.54 -2.19
N ILE A 81 3.19 -6.47 -2.85
CA ILE A 81 2.91 -7.81 -2.31
C ILE A 81 4.22 -8.55 -1.98
N GLU A 82 5.20 -8.52 -2.89
CA GLU A 82 6.49 -9.17 -2.67
C GLU A 82 7.22 -8.61 -1.43
N VAL A 83 7.24 -7.29 -1.27
CA VAL A 83 7.82 -6.67 -0.07
C VAL A 83 7.03 -7.05 1.19
N CYS A 84 5.70 -7.09 1.12
CA CYS A 84 4.86 -7.52 2.25
C CYS A 84 5.18 -8.95 2.68
N LYS A 85 5.40 -9.86 1.75
CA LYS A 85 5.81 -11.25 2.05
C LYS A 85 7.17 -11.31 2.74
N GLU A 86 8.15 -10.57 2.22
CA GLU A 86 9.51 -10.56 2.73
C GLU A 86 9.61 -9.97 4.13
N GLU A 87 8.84 -8.92 4.41
CA GLU A 87 8.95 -8.09 5.60
C GLU A 87 7.79 -8.31 6.61
N ASN A 88 6.88 -9.26 6.33
CA ASN A 88 5.68 -9.52 7.14
C ASN A 88 4.84 -8.25 7.34
N LYS A 89 4.54 -7.56 6.26
CA LYS A 89 3.75 -6.33 6.19
C LYS A 89 2.44 -6.58 5.44
N GLY A 90 1.58 -5.57 5.31
CA GLY A 90 0.31 -5.72 4.63
C GLY A 90 -0.11 -4.53 3.78
N LEU A 91 -1.20 -4.70 3.02
CA LEU A 91 -1.76 -3.69 2.14
C LEU A 91 -3.25 -3.48 2.39
N PHE A 92 -3.68 -2.25 2.16
CA PHE A 92 -5.08 -1.91 1.90
C PHE A 92 -5.18 -1.39 0.47
N ILE A 93 -5.88 -2.13 -0.39
CA ILE A 93 -6.03 -1.76 -1.79
C ILE A 93 -7.37 -1.09 -1.99
N LEU A 94 -7.38 0.06 -2.69
CA LEU A 94 -8.59 0.83 -2.94
C LEU A 94 -9.53 0.04 -3.86
N VAL A 95 -10.77 -0.19 -3.42
CA VAL A 95 -11.82 -0.84 -4.21
C VAL A 95 -12.96 0.13 -4.48
N LYS A 96 -13.63 0.59 -3.41
CA LYS A 96 -14.69 1.59 -3.47
C LYS A 96 -14.36 2.71 -2.49
N THR A 97 -14.34 3.95 -2.97
CA THR A 97 -14.04 5.11 -2.16
C THR A 97 -15.29 5.92 -1.82
N SER A 98 -15.25 6.72 -0.76
CA SER A 98 -16.41 7.46 -0.22
C SER A 98 -16.55 8.89 -0.72
N ASN A 99 -15.62 9.37 -1.55
CA ASN A 99 -15.68 10.75 -2.07
C ASN A 99 -16.84 10.92 -3.06
N PRO A 100 -17.42 12.12 -3.18
CA PRO A 100 -18.61 12.37 -4.02
C PRO A 100 -18.44 11.97 -5.48
N SER A 101 -17.25 12.15 -6.07
CA SER A 101 -16.97 11.82 -7.47
C SER A 101 -16.60 10.35 -7.72
N SER A 102 -16.63 9.49 -6.71
CA SER A 102 -16.26 8.07 -6.88
C SER A 102 -17.08 7.35 -7.94
N GLY A 103 -18.35 7.75 -8.11
CA GLY A 103 -19.25 7.16 -9.11
C GLY A 103 -18.90 7.47 -10.56
N GLU A 104 -18.05 8.46 -10.84
CA GLU A 104 -17.63 8.78 -12.21
C GLU A 104 -16.97 7.60 -12.92
N PHE A 105 -16.23 6.77 -12.17
CA PHE A 105 -15.56 5.56 -12.63
C PHE A 105 -16.06 4.30 -11.92
N GLN A 106 -16.06 4.31 -10.59
CA GLN A 106 -16.24 3.11 -9.79
C GLN A 106 -17.63 2.48 -9.94
N ASP A 107 -18.68 3.28 -10.20
CA ASP A 107 -20.06 2.82 -10.38
C ASP A 107 -20.40 2.52 -11.85
N ARG A 108 -19.46 2.65 -12.79
CA ARG A 108 -19.69 2.31 -14.20
C ARG A 108 -19.97 0.82 -14.34
N ILE A 109 -21.02 0.50 -15.05
CA ILE A 109 -21.43 -0.88 -15.31
C ILE A 109 -20.61 -1.46 -16.46
N ILE A 110 -19.93 -2.55 -16.19
CA ILE A 110 -19.16 -3.35 -17.15
C ILE A 110 -19.66 -4.78 -17.02
N ASP A 111 -20.15 -5.35 -18.11
CA ASP A 111 -20.72 -6.71 -18.14
C ASP A 111 -21.74 -6.99 -17.02
N GLY A 112 -22.61 -6.01 -16.76
CA GLY A 112 -23.72 -6.13 -15.80
C GLY A 112 -23.35 -5.86 -14.34
N ARG A 113 -22.09 -5.52 -14.03
CA ARG A 113 -21.63 -5.23 -12.66
C ARG A 113 -20.84 -3.91 -12.61
N PRO A 114 -20.88 -3.17 -11.49
CA PRO A 114 -20.08 -1.96 -11.35
C PRO A 114 -18.58 -2.28 -11.31
N LEU A 115 -17.77 -1.34 -11.82
CA LEU A 115 -16.31 -1.49 -11.91
C LEU A 115 -15.67 -1.86 -10.56
N TYR A 116 -16.13 -1.27 -9.45
CA TYR A 116 -15.55 -1.57 -8.13
C TYR A 116 -15.68 -3.04 -7.72
N GLU A 117 -16.70 -3.77 -8.19
CA GLU A 117 -16.82 -5.21 -7.93
C GLU A 117 -15.75 -6.02 -8.67
N TRP A 118 -15.45 -5.65 -9.92
CA TRP A 118 -14.34 -6.24 -10.68
C TRP A 118 -12.99 -6.01 -10.00
N VAL A 119 -12.80 -4.78 -9.49
CA VAL A 119 -11.59 -4.46 -8.72
C VAL A 119 -11.53 -5.29 -7.44
N GLY A 120 -12.65 -5.41 -6.71
CA GLY A 120 -12.74 -6.21 -5.48
C GLY A 120 -12.40 -7.69 -5.69
N GLU A 121 -12.93 -8.30 -6.76
CA GLU A 121 -12.57 -9.67 -7.14
C GLU A 121 -11.08 -9.81 -7.42
N LYS A 122 -10.51 -8.86 -8.15
CA LYS A 122 -9.09 -8.88 -8.46
C LYS A 122 -8.21 -8.71 -7.23
N VAL A 123 -8.62 -7.87 -6.29
CA VAL A 123 -7.95 -7.73 -4.99
C VAL A 123 -8.01 -9.04 -4.19
N ALA A 124 -9.18 -9.69 -4.15
CA ALA A 124 -9.32 -10.99 -3.50
C ALA A 124 -8.44 -12.08 -4.14
N GLU A 125 -8.32 -12.08 -5.49
CA GLU A 125 -7.41 -12.98 -6.21
C GLU A 125 -5.95 -12.72 -5.83
N TRP A 126 -5.52 -11.46 -5.80
CA TRP A 126 -4.15 -11.13 -5.38
C TRP A 126 -3.86 -11.51 -3.93
N GLY A 127 -4.87 -11.42 -3.06
CA GLY A 127 -4.75 -11.76 -1.63
C GLY A 127 -4.78 -13.26 -1.35
N ALA A 128 -5.34 -14.08 -2.26
CA ALA A 128 -5.58 -15.51 -2.02
C ALA A 128 -4.31 -16.31 -1.64
N ASP A 129 -3.16 -15.95 -2.24
CA ASP A 129 -1.87 -16.58 -1.98
C ASP A 129 -1.08 -15.93 -0.83
N HIS A 130 -1.70 -14.96 -0.12
CA HIS A 130 -1.04 -14.13 0.89
C HIS A 130 -1.77 -14.17 2.22
N MET A 131 -2.22 -15.35 2.60
CA MET A 131 -2.85 -15.59 3.90
C MET A 131 -1.78 -15.86 4.95
N GLY A 132 -1.80 -15.07 6.02
CA GLY A 132 -1.08 -15.36 7.24
C GLY A 132 -1.78 -16.46 8.05
N LYS A 133 -1.29 -16.73 9.25
CA LYS A 133 -1.92 -17.73 10.14
C LYS A 133 -3.30 -17.29 10.64
N GLU A 134 -3.51 -16.01 10.80
CA GLU A 134 -4.69 -15.44 11.46
C GLU A 134 -5.48 -14.47 10.54
N TYR A 135 -4.83 -13.87 9.54
CA TYR A 135 -5.45 -12.89 8.65
C TYR A 135 -4.78 -12.86 7.27
N SER A 136 -5.45 -12.28 6.30
CA SER A 136 -4.87 -11.93 5.00
C SER A 136 -3.95 -10.72 5.14
N TYR A 137 -2.85 -10.70 4.39
CA TYR A 137 -1.98 -9.52 4.28
C TYR A 137 -2.53 -8.47 3.29
N ILE A 138 -3.60 -8.79 2.54
CA ILE A 138 -4.24 -7.92 1.55
C ILE A 138 -5.75 -7.95 1.76
#